data_0e675c6d63d9d55cc504506ca86a4a51
#
_entry.id   0e675c6d63d9d55cc504506ca86a4a51
#
_cell.length_a   1.000
_cell.length_b   1.000
_cell.length_c   1.000
_cell.angle_alpha   90.00
_cell.angle_beta   90.00
_cell.angle_gamma   90.00
#
_symmetry.space_group_name_H-M   'P 1'
#
loop_
_entity.id
_entity.type
_entity.pdbx_description
1 polymer ?
#
loop_
_entity_poly.entity_id
_entity_poly.type
_entity_poly.pdbx_seq_one_letter_code
_entity_poly.pdbx_strand_id
1 'polypeptide(L)'
;MLFKKNFLVVFFISAFSLSCTFEPLYSEKFLLEYEIIEPSKSNKGLHEIYRNLNNLASINESGDSQYTVELEAQSRFDDIDVREDEKVMRMGVSTTVIFKIREKNSDKILFTGQSIGSNAFNRISEPYSNEIAKNDAVSKLSMTIAYDIRNQLALYSKKFKK
;
A
#
# COMPACT_ATOMS: atom_id res chain seq x y z
N MET A 1 -44.26 39.57 6.65
CA MET A 1 -44.34 38.18 6.17
C MET A 1 -43.05 37.65 5.47
N LEU A 2 -42.22 38.52 4.94
CA LEU A 2 -40.93 38.17 4.28
C LEU A 2 -39.83 37.64 5.25
N PHE A 3 -39.77 38.12 6.49
CA PHE A 3 -38.75 37.72 7.47
C PHE A 3 -38.81 36.24 7.88
N LYS A 4 -40.02 35.67 7.98
CA LYS A 4 -40.20 34.25 8.31
C LYS A 4 -39.75 33.33 7.19
N LYS A 5 -39.89 33.74 5.94
CA LYS A 5 -39.51 32.94 4.78
C LYS A 5 -37.95 32.84 4.63
N ASN A 6 -37.26 33.95 4.85
CA ASN A 6 -35.81 33.98 4.79
C ASN A 6 -35.15 33.23 5.97
N PHE A 7 -35.74 33.27 7.16
CA PHE A 7 -35.27 32.51 8.32
C PHE A 7 -35.37 30.99 8.10
N LEU A 8 -36.43 30.55 7.45
CA LEU A 8 -36.63 29.11 7.15
C LEU A 8 -35.63 28.59 6.10
N VAL A 9 -35.27 29.42 5.11
CA VAL A 9 -34.24 29.08 4.10
C VAL A 9 -32.85 28.97 4.73
N VAL A 10 -32.48 29.90 5.61
CA VAL A 10 -31.18 29.87 6.31
C VAL A 10 -31.08 28.65 7.24
N PHE A 11 -32.16 28.30 7.93
CA PHE A 11 -32.23 27.10 8.78
C PHE A 11 -32.05 25.79 7.97
N PHE A 12 -32.68 25.75 6.78
CA PHE A 12 -32.55 24.57 5.89
C PHE A 12 -31.13 24.40 5.32
N ILE A 13 -30.48 25.52 4.96
CA ILE A 13 -29.07 25.50 4.47
C ILE A 13 -28.10 25.06 5.60
N SER A 14 -28.36 25.54 6.84
CA SER A 14 -27.54 25.14 8.01
C SER A 14 -27.71 23.67 8.38
N ALA A 15 -28.88 23.07 8.16
CA ALA A 15 -29.12 21.65 8.44
C ALA A 15 -28.40 20.71 7.44
N PHE A 16 -28.19 21.15 6.21
CA PHE A 16 -27.47 20.37 5.18
C PHE A 16 -25.94 20.34 5.35
N SER A 17 -25.36 21.31 6.08
CA SER A 17 -23.92 21.39 6.31
C SER A 17 -23.41 20.43 7.41
N LEU A 18 -24.27 19.76 8.16
CA LEU A 18 -23.90 18.89 9.28
C LEU A 18 -23.75 17.40 8.90
N SER A 19 -23.96 17.00 7.64
CA SER A 19 -24.00 15.58 7.26
C SER A 19 -22.71 15.01 6.68
N CYS A 20 -21.61 15.77 6.59
CA CYS A 20 -20.29 15.21 6.20
C CYS A 20 -19.52 14.75 7.43
N THR A 21 -19.81 13.57 7.95
CA THR A 21 -18.92 12.88 8.88
C THR A 21 -17.73 12.33 8.11
N PHE A 22 -16.65 13.11 8.02
CA PHE A 22 -15.38 12.63 7.52
C PHE A 22 -14.72 11.71 8.59
N GLU A 23 -14.78 10.42 8.34
CA GLU A 23 -14.11 9.45 9.19
C GLU A 23 -12.72 9.15 8.60
N PRO A 24 -11.62 9.48 9.31
CA PRO A 24 -10.28 9.26 8.77
C PRO A 24 -10.04 7.77 8.53
N LEU A 25 -9.52 7.43 7.34
CA LEU A 25 -9.21 6.06 6.94
C LEU A 25 -8.12 5.44 7.84
N TYR A 26 -7.29 6.28 8.44
CA TYR A 26 -6.11 5.90 9.23
C TYR A 26 -6.31 6.09 10.73
N SER A 27 -7.48 5.83 11.26
CA SER A 27 -7.60 5.73 12.72
C SER A 27 -6.79 4.50 13.18
N GLU A 28 -5.93 4.66 14.17
CA GLU A 28 -4.97 3.68 14.68
C GLU A 28 -5.57 2.30 14.99
N LYS A 29 -6.87 2.24 15.24
CA LYS A 29 -7.59 1.01 15.57
C LYS A 29 -7.69 -0.04 14.45
N PHE A 30 -7.52 0.34 13.17
CA PHE A 30 -7.76 -0.58 12.05
C PHE A 30 -6.56 -1.47 11.70
N LEU A 31 -5.34 -1.06 12.05
CA LEU A 31 -4.12 -1.82 11.74
C LEU A 31 -3.67 -2.76 12.85
N LEU A 32 -4.28 -2.65 14.03
CA LEU A 32 -3.93 -3.40 15.24
C LEU A 32 -4.14 -4.92 15.16
N GLU A 33 -4.86 -5.37 14.16
CA GLU A 33 -5.37 -6.75 14.11
C GLU A 33 -4.59 -7.65 13.17
N TYR A 34 -3.60 -7.09 12.46
CA TYR A 34 -2.83 -7.83 11.45
C TYR A 34 -1.41 -8.11 11.91
N GLU A 35 -1.04 -9.38 11.85
CA GLU A 35 0.34 -9.85 11.94
C GLU A 35 0.85 -10.12 10.52
N ILE A 36 1.89 -9.42 10.10
CA ILE A 36 2.48 -9.60 8.78
C ILE A 36 3.51 -10.71 8.87
N ILE A 37 3.29 -11.79 8.15
CA ILE A 37 4.21 -12.94 8.16
C ILE A 37 5.47 -12.59 7.39
N GLU A 38 6.63 -12.79 8.02
CA GLU A 38 7.91 -12.61 7.36
C GLU A 38 8.06 -13.63 6.22
N PRO A 39 8.41 -13.19 5.00
CA PRO A 39 8.53 -14.09 3.87
C PRO A 39 9.70 -15.05 4.04
N SER A 40 9.44 -16.35 3.88
CA SER A 40 10.41 -17.44 4.10
C SER A 40 11.52 -17.53 3.03
N LYS A 41 11.39 -16.87 1.88
CA LYS A 41 12.39 -16.85 0.80
C LYS A 41 12.75 -15.42 0.47
N SER A 42 14.03 -15.13 0.63
CA SER A 42 14.63 -13.80 0.47
C SER A 42 14.68 -13.33 -0.99
N ASN A 43 13.55 -12.89 -1.52
CA ASN A 43 13.55 -11.89 -2.58
C ASN A 43 13.78 -10.54 -1.90
N LYS A 44 14.90 -9.85 -2.18
CA LYS A 44 15.28 -8.58 -1.55
C LYS A 44 14.16 -7.55 -1.63
N GLY A 45 13.48 -7.44 -2.77
CA GLY A 45 12.35 -6.52 -2.93
C GLY A 45 11.16 -6.89 -2.04
N LEU A 46 10.83 -8.18 -1.90
CA LEU A 46 9.77 -8.63 -1.02
C LEU A 46 10.09 -8.37 0.45
N HIS A 47 11.34 -8.57 0.85
CA HIS A 47 11.78 -8.28 2.22
C HIS A 47 11.72 -6.77 2.54
N GLU A 48 12.03 -5.90 1.58
CA GLU A 48 11.88 -4.45 1.74
C GLU A 48 10.38 -4.06 1.85
N ILE A 49 9.51 -4.66 1.05
CA ILE A 49 8.05 -4.44 1.15
C ILE A 49 7.54 -4.88 2.53
N TYR A 50 7.95 -6.07 2.98
CA TYR A 50 7.62 -6.57 4.32
C TYR A 50 8.07 -5.59 5.41
N ARG A 51 9.32 -5.15 5.41
CA ARG A 51 9.85 -4.21 6.40
C ARG A 51 9.10 -2.89 6.38
N ASN A 52 8.85 -2.31 5.19
CA ASN A 52 8.13 -1.07 5.06
C ASN A 52 6.68 -1.21 5.56
N LEU A 53 6.01 -2.30 5.21
CA LEU A 53 4.65 -2.56 5.66
C LEU A 53 4.59 -2.81 7.17
N ASN A 54 5.53 -3.56 7.72
CA ASN A 54 5.63 -3.81 9.15
C ASN A 54 5.90 -2.51 9.93
N ASN A 55 6.79 -1.64 9.44
CA ASN A 55 7.03 -0.33 10.04
C ASN A 55 5.78 0.57 10.00
N LEU A 56 4.98 0.48 8.94
CA LEU A 56 3.71 1.21 8.83
C LEU A 56 2.61 0.62 9.72
N ALA A 57 2.71 -0.67 10.05
CA ALA A 57 1.77 -1.40 10.91
C ALA A 57 2.20 -1.40 12.38
N SER A 58 3.52 -1.37 12.66
CA SER A 58 4.13 -1.58 13.99
C SER A 58 3.94 -0.44 14.99
N ILE A 59 3.01 0.48 14.75
CA ILE A 59 2.59 1.42 15.79
C ILE A 59 1.98 0.69 17.00
N ASN A 60 1.77 -0.65 16.92
CA ASN A 60 1.15 -1.41 17.98
C ASN A 60 1.78 -2.78 18.17
N GLU A 61 2.70 -2.85 19.11
CA GLU A 61 3.28 -4.10 19.67
C GLU A 61 2.32 -4.88 20.58
N SER A 62 1.02 -4.64 20.52
CA SER A 62 0.07 -5.45 21.28
C SER A 62 -0.17 -6.77 20.56
N GLY A 63 0.45 -7.84 21.05
CA GLY A 63 0.50 -9.19 20.49
C GLY A 63 -0.81 -9.96 20.34
N ASP A 64 -1.93 -9.30 20.13
CA ASP A 64 -3.26 -9.88 20.03
C ASP A 64 -3.86 -9.75 18.62
N SER A 65 -3.02 -10.02 17.60
CA SER A 65 -3.46 -10.00 16.20
C SER A 65 -4.39 -11.20 15.93
N GLN A 66 -5.59 -10.90 15.40
CA GLN A 66 -6.57 -11.93 15.02
C GLN A 66 -6.34 -12.45 13.60
N TYR A 67 -5.65 -11.67 12.77
CA TYR A 67 -5.43 -11.96 11.36
C TYR A 67 -3.96 -12.01 11.02
N THR A 68 -3.61 -12.84 10.06
CA THR A 68 -2.28 -12.91 9.46
C THR A 68 -2.31 -12.43 8.02
N VAL A 69 -1.24 -11.75 7.57
CA VAL A 69 -1.08 -11.29 6.20
C VAL A 69 0.14 -11.97 5.60
N GLU A 70 -0.08 -12.78 4.58
CA GLU A 70 0.97 -13.41 3.78
C GLU A 70 1.22 -12.58 2.52
N LEU A 71 2.50 -12.43 2.14
CA LEU A 71 2.93 -11.68 0.97
C LEU A 71 3.65 -12.59 -0.02
N GLU A 72 3.25 -12.50 -1.29
CA GLU A 72 3.94 -13.11 -2.43
C GLU A 72 4.26 -12.02 -3.45
N ALA A 73 5.51 -11.89 -3.90
CA ALA A 73 5.92 -10.87 -4.86
C ALA A 73 6.62 -11.45 -6.08
N GLN A 74 6.31 -10.88 -7.23
CA GLN A 74 6.98 -11.12 -8.48
C GLN A 74 7.46 -9.80 -9.07
N SER A 75 8.77 -9.68 -9.34
CA SER A 75 9.37 -8.49 -9.95
C SER A 75 9.92 -8.82 -11.32
N ARG A 76 9.75 -7.87 -12.26
CA ARG A 76 10.28 -7.93 -13.62
C ARG A 76 11.06 -6.67 -13.93
N PHE A 77 12.15 -6.82 -14.67
CA PHE A 77 12.95 -5.73 -15.20
C PHE A 77 12.81 -5.71 -16.71
N ASP A 78 12.57 -4.55 -17.28
CA ASP A 78 12.35 -4.37 -18.71
C ASP A 78 13.21 -3.18 -19.22
N ASP A 79 13.70 -3.32 -20.43
CA ASP A 79 14.35 -2.21 -21.14
C ASP A 79 13.27 -1.27 -21.67
N ILE A 80 13.29 0.01 -21.28
CA ILE A 80 12.26 0.98 -21.67
C ILE A 80 12.74 1.83 -22.84
N ASP A 81 14.01 2.23 -22.83
CA ASP A 81 14.59 3.13 -23.82
C ASP A 81 15.88 2.51 -24.35
N VAL A 82 15.83 2.09 -25.61
CA VAL A 82 16.94 1.48 -26.34
C VAL A 82 17.31 2.41 -27.50
N ARG A 83 18.57 2.86 -27.55
CA ARG A 83 19.04 3.71 -28.64
C ARG A 83 19.29 2.90 -29.92
N GLU A 84 19.45 3.60 -31.05
CA GLU A 84 19.80 2.99 -32.35
C GLU A 84 21.11 2.19 -32.32
N ASP A 85 22.01 2.50 -31.37
CA ASP A 85 23.28 1.75 -31.13
C ASP A 85 23.09 0.54 -30.20
N GLU A 86 21.82 0.09 -29.99
CA GLU A 86 21.41 -1.02 -29.13
C GLU A 86 21.76 -0.84 -27.62
N LYS A 87 22.13 0.38 -27.22
CA LYS A 87 22.40 0.66 -25.80
C LYS A 87 21.15 1.02 -25.06
N VAL A 88 20.87 0.26 -24.00
CA VAL A 88 19.78 0.55 -23.07
C VAL A 88 20.13 1.75 -22.21
N MET A 89 19.33 2.81 -22.31
CA MET A 89 19.52 4.05 -21.55
C MET A 89 18.62 4.12 -20.30
N ARG A 90 17.51 3.38 -20.31
CA ARG A 90 16.54 3.38 -19.21
C ARG A 90 15.96 2.00 -19.00
N MET A 91 15.95 1.58 -17.74
CA MET A 91 15.35 0.32 -17.32
C MET A 91 14.14 0.57 -16.43
N GLY A 92 13.10 -0.22 -16.65
CA GLY A 92 11.94 -0.30 -15.78
C GLY A 92 12.07 -1.45 -14.80
N VAL A 93 11.47 -1.27 -13.62
CA VAL A 93 11.16 -2.33 -12.69
C VAL A 93 9.67 -2.30 -12.39
N SER A 94 9.00 -3.43 -12.58
CA SER A 94 7.61 -3.63 -12.18
C SER A 94 7.53 -4.74 -11.15
N THR A 95 6.73 -4.53 -10.13
CA THR A 95 6.51 -5.52 -9.07
C THR A 95 5.02 -5.69 -8.84
N THR A 96 4.59 -6.94 -8.85
CA THR A 96 3.24 -7.35 -8.47
C THR A 96 3.34 -8.08 -7.14
N VAL A 97 2.53 -7.65 -6.17
CA VAL A 97 2.41 -8.30 -4.86
C VAL A 97 0.99 -8.80 -4.70
N ILE A 98 0.85 -10.09 -4.43
CA ILE A 98 -0.39 -10.70 -3.98
C ILE A 98 -0.30 -10.83 -2.48
N PHE A 99 -1.31 -10.39 -1.76
CA PHE A 99 -1.39 -10.57 -0.31
C PHE A 99 -2.68 -11.27 0.07
N LYS A 100 -2.59 -12.15 1.08
CA LYS A 100 -3.69 -12.97 1.58
C LYS A 100 -3.91 -12.66 3.05
N ILE A 101 -5.13 -12.31 3.41
CA ILE A 101 -5.55 -12.17 4.81
C ILE A 101 -6.13 -13.51 5.25
N ARG A 102 -5.58 -14.07 6.34
CA ARG A 102 -6.07 -15.30 6.96
C ARG A 102 -6.51 -15.02 8.39
N GLU A 103 -7.46 -15.80 8.86
CA GLU A 103 -7.82 -15.84 10.26
C GLU A 103 -6.82 -16.75 11.01
N LYS A 104 -6.21 -16.23 12.07
CA LYS A 104 -5.10 -16.90 12.78
C LYS A 104 -5.48 -18.29 13.33
N ASN A 105 -6.74 -18.48 13.70
CA ASN A 105 -7.22 -19.71 14.33
C ASN A 105 -7.83 -20.75 13.37
N SER A 106 -8.16 -20.37 12.14
CA SER A 106 -8.87 -21.24 11.20
C SER A 106 -8.13 -21.49 9.88
N ASP A 107 -7.01 -20.85 9.67
CA ASP A 107 -6.22 -20.86 8.41
C ASP A 107 -7.06 -20.53 7.14
N LYS A 108 -8.28 -20.04 7.35
CA LYS A 108 -9.21 -19.66 6.29
C LYS A 108 -8.76 -18.36 5.63
N ILE A 109 -8.64 -18.36 4.30
CA ILE A 109 -8.40 -17.12 3.53
C ILE A 109 -9.70 -16.31 3.54
N LEU A 110 -9.63 -15.11 4.12
CA LEU A 110 -10.74 -14.18 4.20
C LEU A 110 -10.74 -13.19 3.03
N PHE A 111 -9.56 -12.83 2.56
CA PHE A 111 -9.40 -11.89 1.47
C PHE A 111 -8.08 -12.13 0.74
N THR A 112 -8.10 -11.90 -0.57
CA THR A 112 -6.90 -11.85 -1.41
C THR A 112 -6.91 -10.51 -2.12
N GLY A 113 -5.87 -9.72 -1.92
CA GLY A 113 -5.66 -8.45 -2.61
C GLY A 113 -4.41 -8.49 -3.48
N GLN A 114 -4.29 -7.48 -4.32
CA GLN A 114 -3.14 -7.31 -5.21
C GLN A 114 -2.71 -5.85 -5.21
N SER A 115 -1.40 -5.63 -5.19
CA SER A 115 -0.78 -4.34 -5.41
C SER A 115 0.22 -4.42 -6.55
N ILE A 116 0.17 -3.48 -7.48
CA ILE A 116 1.05 -3.41 -8.63
C ILE A 116 1.70 -2.04 -8.63
N GLY A 117 3.02 -2.03 -8.77
CA GLY A 117 3.76 -0.79 -8.91
C GLY A 117 4.86 -0.91 -9.96
N SER A 118 5.27 0.23 -10.49
CA SER A 118 6.39 0.33 -11.42
C SER A 118 7.24 1.55 -11.11
N ASN A 119 8.52 1.44 -11.39
CA ASN A 119 9.48 2.54 -11.31
C ASN A 119 10.51 2.37 -12.43
N ALA A 120 11.34 3.37 -12.65
CA ALA A 120 12.39 3.31 -13.67
C ALA A 120 13.64 4.04 -13.20
N PHE A 121 14.78 3.62 -13.73
CA PHE A 121 16.08 4.24 -13.48
C PHE A 121 16.88 4.36 -14.76
N ASN A 122 17.72 5.39 -14.82
CA ASN A 122 18.62 5.59 -15.96
C ASN A 122 19.84 4.70 -15.81
N ARG A 123 20.25 4.10 -16.91
CA ARG A 123 21.46 3.29 -17.01
C ARG A 123 22.60 4.14 -17.58
N ILE A 124 23.73 4.11 -16.89
CA ILE A 124 24.95 4.80 -17.30
C ILE A 124 26.08 3.79 -17.48
N SER A 125 27.23 4.23 -18.00
CA SER A 125 28.38 3.34 -18.28
C SER A 125 29.02 2.74 -17.03
N GLU A 126 28.81 3.34 -15.86
CA GLU A 126 29.37 2.94 -14.57
C GLU A 126 28.55 1.84 -13.90
N PRO A 127 29.09 0.59 -13.76
CA PRO A 127 28.32 -0.54 -13.19
C PRO A 127 27.86 -0.32 -11.75
N TYR A 128 28.69 0.28 -10.91
CA TYR A 128 28.36 0.54 -9.50
C TYR A 128 27.20 1.54 -9.37
N SER A 129 27.24 2.63 -10.15
CA SER A 129 26.17 3.63 -10.16
C SER A 129 24.85 3.05 -10.66
N ASN A 130 24.89 2.09 -11.59
CA ASN A 130 23.68 1.40 -12.05
C ASN A 130 23.07 0.52 -10.97
N GLU A 131 23.90 -0.18 -10.19
CA GLU A 131 23.39 -1.00 -9.09
C GLU A 131 22.76 -0.14 -7.97
N ILE A 132 23.35 1.03 -7.67
CA ILE A 132 22.76 2.00 -6.74
C ILE A 132 21.43 2.50 -7.26
N ALA A 133 21.35 2.95 -8.52
CA ALA A 133 20.13 3.47 -9.14
C ALA A 133 19.02 2.40 -9.16
N LYS A 134 19.36 1.16 -9.47
CA LYS A 134 18.44 0.02 -9.41
C LYS A 134 17.91 -0.22 -7.99
N ASN A 135 18.81 -0.25 -7.00
CA ASN A 135 18.43 -0.46 -5.61
C ASN A 135 17.53 0.67 -5.09
N ASP A 136 17.83 1.93 -5.42
CA ASP A 136 16.99 3.08 -5.07
C ASP A 136 15.59 2.98 -5.73
N ALA A 137 15.54 2.60 -7.02
CA ALA A 137 14.27 2.42 -7.72
C ALA A 137 13.41 1.30 -7.08
N VAL A 138 14.03 0.17 -6.72
CA VAL A 138 13.37 -0.94 -6.02
C VAL A 138 12.88 -0.52 -4.64
N SER A 139 13.71 0.21 -3.89
CA SER A 139 13.36 0.66 -2.54
C SER A 139 12.17 1.63 -2.55
N LYS A 140 12.17 2.62 -3.44
CA LYS A 140 11.05 3.55 -3.62
C LYS A 140 9.76 2.82 -4.05
N LEU A 141 9.89 1.85 -4.95
CA LEU A 141 8.77 1.03 -5.39
C LEU A 141 8.20 0.19 -4.23
N SER A 142 9.08 -0.42 -3.44
CA SER A 142 8.69 -1.22 -2.26
C SER A 142 7.90 -0.40 -1.24
N MET A 143 8.29 0.85 -1.02
CA MET A 143 7.56 1.77 -0.15
C MET A 143 6.17 2.11 -0.70
N THR A 144 6.07 2.42 -2.00
CA THR A 144 4.79 2.71 -2.66
C THR A 144 3.82 1.54 -2.55
N ILE A 145 4.30 0.32 -2.80
CA ILE A 145 3.51 -0.92 -2.69
C ILE A 145 3.08 -1.15 -1.24
N ALA A 146 3.96 -0.94 -0.27
CA ALA A 146 3.62 -1.08 1.15
C ALA A 146 2.50 -0.11 1.57
N TYR A 147 2.53 1.14 1.12
CA TYR A 147 1.45 2.09 1.35
C TYR A 147 0.14 1.65 0.72
N ASP A 148 0.17 1.14 -0.51
CA ASP A 148 -1.04 0.66 -1.19
C ASP A 148 -1.64 -0.55 -0.46
N ILE A 149 -0.83 -1.55 -0.08
CA ILE A 149 -1.29 -2.69 0.70
C ILE A 149 -1.88 -2.24 2.04
N ARG A 150 -1.22 -1.32 2.75
CA ARG A 150 -1.74 -0.74 3.99
C ARG A 150 -3.12 -0.13 3.80
N ASN A 151 -3.31 0.62 2.71
CA ASN A 151 -4.58 1.26 2.40
C ASN A 151 -5.68 0.21 2.13
N GLN A 152 -5.36 -0.84 1.38
CA GLN A 152 -6.29 -1.94 1.10
C GLN A 152 -6.66 -2.69 2.39
N LEU A 153 -5.70 -2.94 3.30
CA LEU A 153 -5.95 -3.55 4.61
C LEU A 153 -6.88 -2.68 5.46
N ALA A 154 -6.67 -1.36 5.49
CA ALA A 154 -7.53 -0.44 6.22
C ALA A 154 -8.96 -0.41 5.67
N LEU A 155 -9.12 -0.43 4.34
CA LEU A 155 -10.43 -0.50 3.70
C LEU A 155 -11.14 -1.82 3.99
N TYR A 156 -10.41 -2.93 4.00
CA TYR A 156 -10.94 -4.25 4.34
C TYR A 156 -11.47 -4.26 5.78
N SER A 157 -10.67 -3.80 6.75
CA SER A 157 -11.08 -3.71 8.16
C SER A 157 -12.34 -2.89 8.35
N LYS A 158 -12.43 -1.75 7.67
CA LYS A 158 -13.62 -0.87 7.76
C LYS A 158 -14.89 -1.53 7.19
N LYS A 159 -14.75 -2.38 6.16
CA LYS A 159 -15.88 -3.05 5.53
C LYS A 159 -16.46 -4.19 6.39
N PHE A 160 -15.62 -4.90 7.13
CA PHE A 160 -16.01 -6.11 7.85
C PHE A 160 -16.29 -5.90 9.35
N LYS A 161 -16.05 -4.68 9.88
CA LYS A 161 -16.39 -4.30 11.27
C LYS A 161 -17.75 -3.61 11.44
N LYS A 162 -18.60 -3.65 10.42
CA LYS A 162 -20.00 -3.15 10.54
C LYS A 162 -20.93 -4.25 11.05
#